data_3e0ab31ebfca7df330d1538bc51865af
#
_entry.id   3e0ab31ebfca7df330d1538bc51865af
#
_cell.length_a   1.000
_cell.length_b   1.000
_cell.length_c   1.000
_cell.angle_alpha   90.00
_cell.angle_beta   90.00
_cell.angle_gamma   90.00
#
_symmetry.space_group_name_H-M   'P 1'
#
loop_
_entity.id
_entity.type
_entity.pdbx_description
1 polymer ?
#
loop_
_entity_poly.entity_id
_entity_poly.type
_entity_poly.pdbx_seq_one_letter_code
_entity_poly.pdbx_strand_id
1 'polypeptide(L)'
;MIESLTLLRPLWFLAVPLVAALALRAAWRSAPLGDWAKAVDPALMALHARRGAVLGGRRQANLAAALAAGILALALTGPAMERPEAATFRNLDATVIVLDLSRSVTDGGRFKEARQAAEAVAEAAGTRSVALLIYGGDAYTAVSPTTDREAISTTLFALDADTVPDRGTHPERGLALARRTLDEANVVAADVVLITDGDGIGQAAEREAAAIRAKGWQLHGLFVPAAKALPPGAPATDRAALDRLSAAGGGRAADIDGPQAVLDRVGASTAQHLAAGGYGVLAFADLGRWLLLLALVPVLLLFRRSA
;
A
#
# COMPACT_ATOMS: atom_id res chain seq x y z
N MET A 1 -21.00 8.49 -3.31
CA MET A 1 -19.57 8.29 -3.06
C MET A 1 -19.03 7.48 -4.23
N ILE A 2 -18.08 8.03 -4.97
CA ILE A 2 -17.44 7.31 -6.07
C ILE A 2 -16.49 6.33 -5.39
N GLU A 3 -16.86 5.05 -5.35
CA GLU A 3 -15.98 3.99 -4.91
C GLU A 3 -14.69 4.06 -5.73
N SER A 4 -13.55 4.17 -5.06
CA SER A 4 -12.25 4.34 -5.71
C SER A 4 -11.90 3.07 -6.48
N LEU A 5 -12.05 3.12 -7.80
CA LEU A 5 -11.56 2.07 -8.68
C LEU A 5 -10.03 2.10 -8.67
N THR A 6 -9.41 1.00 -8.28
CA THR A 6 -7.96 0.84 -8.27
C THR A 6 -7.53 -0.24 -9.26
N LEU A 7 -6.29 -0.12 -9.79
CA LEU A 7 -5.71 -1.11 -10.67
C LEU A 7 -4.70 -1.95 -9.88
N LEU A 8 -4.96 -3.25 -9.72
CA LEU A 8 -4.07 -4.15 -9.00
C LEU A 8 -2.73 -4.39 -9.72
N ARG A 9 -2.73 -4.25 -11.06
CA ARG A 9 -1.56 -4.55 -11.90
C ARG A 9 -1.38 -3.47 -12.98
N PRO A 10 -1.04 -2.21 -12.59
CA PRO A 10 -1.02 -1.07 -13.52
C PRO A 10 -0.04 -1.23 -14.69
N LEU A 11 1.02 -2.02 -14.54
CA LEU A 11 1.98 -2.28 -15.62
C LEU A 11 1.34 -2.94 -16.85
N TRP A 12 0.27 -3.72 -16.67
CA TRP A 12 -0.45 -4.32 -17.79
C TRP A 12 -1.19 -3.30 -18.66
N PHE A 13 -1.35 -2.06 -18.19
CA PHE A 13 -1.91 -0.99 -19.01
C PHE A 13 -1.04 -0.70 -20.25
N LEU A 14 0.26 -0.99 -20.20
CA LEU A 14 1.17 -0.89 -21.36
C LEU A 14 0.84 -1.89 -22.47
N ALA A 15 0.13 -2.96 -22.18
CA ALA A 15 -0.32 -3.91 -23.20
C ALA A 15 -1.44 -3.34 -24.10
N VAL A 16 -2.22 -2.39 -23.60
CA VAL A 16 -3.35 -1.80 -24.34
C VAL A 16 -2.89 -1.08 -25.62
N PRO A 17 -1.92 -0.14 -25.59
CA PRO A 17 -1.43 0.50 -26.81
C PRO A 17 -0.74 -0.49 -27.75
N LEU A 18 -0.08 -1.52 -27.23
CA LEU A 18 0.52 -2.57 -28.06
C LEU A 18 -0.55 -3.34 -28.82
N VAL A 19 -1.62 -3.76 -28.15
CA VAL A 19 -2.76 -4.46 -28.79
C VAL A 19 -3.43 -3.55 -29.81
N ALA A 20 -3.63 -2.26 -29.49
CA ALA A 20 -4.19 -1.28 -30.41
C ALA A 20 -3.33 -1.11 -31.68
N ALA A 21 -2.01 -1.02 -31.52
CA ALA A 21 -1.09 -0.91 -32.66
C ALA A 21 -1.11 -2.17 -33.55
N LEU A 22 -1.15 -3.36 -32.95
CA LEU A 22 -1.26 -4.64 -33.68
C LEU A 22 -2.60 -4.74 -34.41
N ALA A 23 -3.70 -4.33 -33.78
CA ALA A 23 -5.02 -4.30 -34.37
C ALA A 23 -5.08 -3.34 -35.58
N LEU A 24 -4.52 -2.15 -35.45
CA LEU A 24 -4.45 -1.16 -36.51
C LEU A 24 -3.60 -1.68 -37.68
N ARG A 25 -2.46 -2.29 -37.40
CA ARG A 25 -1.62 -2.93 -38.42
C ARG A 25 -2.34 -4.06 -39.13
N ALA A 26 -3.11 -4.90 -38.42
CA ALA A 26 -3.92 -5.97 -38.98
C ALA A 26 -5.04 -5.41 -39.86
N ALA A 27 -5.69 -4.33 -39.42
CA ALA A 27 -6.73 -3.65 -40.21
C ALA A 27 -6.18 -3.04 -41.52
N TRP A 28 -5.01 -2.41 -41.48
CA TRP A 28 -4.38 -1.85 -42.68
C TRP A 28 -3.87 -2.90 -43.68
N ARG A 29 -3.53 -4.10 -43.21
CA ARG A 29 -3.06 -5.22 -44.03
C ARG A 29 -4.16 -6.16 -44.49
N SER A 30 -5.42 -5.90 -44.14
CA SER A 30 -6.56 -6.76 -44.54
C SER A 30 -6.98 -6.47 -45.97
N ALA A 31 -6.22 -6.94 -46.93
CA ALA A 31 -6.73 -7.08 -48.32
C ALA A 31 -7.76 -8.22 -48.34
N PRO A 32 -8.96 -8.03 -48.92
CA PRO A 32 -10.04 -9.04 -48.89
C PRO A 32 -9.64 -10.40 -49.45
N LEU A 33 -8.70 -10.43 -50.37
CA LEU A 33 -8.26 -11.63 -51.09
C LEU A 33 -6.78 -11.98 -50.87
N GLY A 34 -6.02 -11.15 -50.10
CA GLY A 34 -4.60 -11.37 -49.90
C GLY A 34 -3.81 -11.44 -51.22
N ASP A 35 -2.81 -12.33 -51.25
CA ASP A 35 -1.97 -12.52 -52.43
C ASP A 35 -2.71 -13.20 -53.62
N TRP A 36 -3.85 -13.81 -53.35
CA TRP A 36 -4.72 -14.34 -54.43
C TRP A 36 -5.21 -13.27 -55.40
N ALA A 37 -5.38 -12.04 -54.95
CA ALA A 37 -5.72 -10.91 -55.81
C ALA A 37 -4.69 -10.64 -56.91
N LYS A 38 -3.45 -11.07 -56.75
CA LYS A 38 -2.36 -10.94 -57.71
C LYS A 38 -2.26 -12.12 -58.67
N ALA A 39 -2.82 -13.28 -58.30
CA ALA A 39 -2.72 -14.53 -59.04
C ALA A 39 -3.91 -14.86 -59.90
N VAL A 40 -5.07 -14.19 -59.68
CA VAL A 40 -6.34 -14.48 -60.40
C VAL A 40 -6.66 -13.32 -61.35
N ASP A 41 -7.12 -13.66 -62.56
CA ASP A 41 -7.58 -12.71 -63.57
C ASP A 41 -8.67 -11.78 -63.00
N PRO A 42 -8.54 -10.43 -63.09
CA PRO A 42 -9.53 -9.47 -62.60
C PRO A 42 -10.95 -9.68 -63.14
N ALA A 43 -11.11 -10.21 -64.36
CA ALA A 43 -12.43 -10.49 -64.99
C ALA A 43 -13.12 -11.69 -64.32
N LEU A 44 -12.38 -12.74 -63.98
CA LEU A 44 -12.86 -13.89 -63.22
C LEU A 44 -13.25 -13.52 -61.81
N MET A 45 -12.46 -12.64 -61.18
CA MET A 45 -12.76 -12.12 -59.85
C MET A 45 -14.06 -11.32 -59.79
N ALA A 46 -14.27 -10.42 -60.77
CA ALA A 46 -15.51 -9.64 -60.85
C ALA A 46 -16.75 -10.55 -61.05
N LEU A 47 -16.62 -11.64 -61.79
CA LEU A 47 -17.70 -12.61 -61.98
C LEU A 47 -18.04 -13.37 -60.71
N HIS A 48 -17.03 -13.83 -59.96
CA HIS A 48 -17.23 -14.53 -58.69
C HIS A 48 -17.72 -13.59 -57.58
N ALA A 49 -17.31 -12.33 -57.57
CA ALA A 49 -17.82 -11.31 -56.65
C ALA A 49 -19.32 -11.04 -56.86
N ARG A 50 -19.77 -10.97 -58.14
CA ARG A 50 -21.19 -10.82 -58.46
C ARG A 50 -22.04 -12.05 -58.08
N ARG A 51 -21.45 -13.22 -57.98
CA ARG A 51 -22.10 -14.45 -57.52
C ARG A 51 -22.05 -14.67 -56.01
N GLY A 52 -21.57 -13.71 -55.26
CA GLY A 52 -21.44 -13.82 -53.77
C GLY A 52 -20.41 -14.84 -53.29
N ALA A 53 -19.59 -15.39 -54.22
CA ALA A 53 -18.60 -16.41 -53.88
C ALA A 53 -17.32 -15.85 -53.24
N VAL A 54 -17.14 -14.52 -53.20
CA VAL A 54 -16.04 -13.85 -52.56
C VAL A 54 -16.46 -13.45 -51.13
N LEU A 55 -16.08 -14.28 -50.17
CA LEU A 55 -16.37 -14.00 -48.76
C LEU A 55 -15.42 -12.94 -48.20
N GLY A 56 -15.93 -11.74 -47.94
CA GLY A 56 -15.21 -10.62 -47.35
C GLY A 56 -14.88 -10.77 -45.84
N GLY A 57 -14.57 -11.98 -45.37
CA GLY A 57 -14.64 -12.35 -43.96
C GLY A 57 -13.50 -11.92 -43.03
N ARG A 58 -12.32 -11.54 -43.54
CA ARG A 58 -11.16 -11.31 -42.66
C ARG A 58 -11.25 -10.03 -41.82
N ARG A 59 -11.90 -8.98 -42.29
CA ARG A 59 -11.99 -7.71 -41.57
C ARG A 59 -12.80 -7.84 -40.29
N GLN A 60 -13.92 -8.54 -40.31
CA GLN A 60 -14.76 -8.79 -39.13
C GLN A 60 -14.03 -9.69 -38.10
N ALA A 61 -13.36 -10.74 -38.60
CA ALA A 61 -12.57 -11.61 -37.75
C ALA A 61 -11.39 -10.86 -37.07
N ASN A 62 -10.68 -10.01 -37.82
CA ASN A 62 -9.60 -9.20 -37.26
C ASN A 62 -10.13 -8.20 -36.23
N LEU A 63 -11.29 -7.57 -36.46
CA LEU A 63 -11.94 -6.69 -35.51
C LEU A 63 -12.36 -7.44 -34.23
N ALA A 64 -12.97 -8.61 -34.36
CA ALA A 64 -13.36 -9.42 -33.22
C ALA A 64 -12.14 -9.90 -32.41
N ALA A 65 -11.06 -10.33 -33.08
CA ALA A 65 -9.82 -10.70 -32.43
C ALA A 65 -9.17 -9.51 -31.70
N ALA A 66 -9.14 -8.32 -32.32
CA ALA A 66 -8.62 -7.11 -31.73
C ALA A 66 -9.44 -6.66 -30.50
N LEU A 67 -10.76 -6.76 -30.59
CA LEU A 67 -11.67 -6.45 -29.47
C LEU A 67 -11.46 -7.42 -28.31
N ALA A 68 -11.37 -8.72 -28.60
CA ALA A 68 -11.07 -9.72 -27.58
C ALA A 68 -9.73 -9.46 -26.89
N ALA A 69 -8.67 -9.20 -27.66
CA ALA A 69 -7.35 -8.92 -27.13
C ALA A 69 -7.32 -7.61 -26.29
N GLY A 70 -8.07 -6.58 -26.70
CA GLY A 70 -8.21 -5.34 -25.95
C GLY A 70 -8.92 -5.55 -24.62
N ILE A 71 -10.02 -6.30 -24.61
CA ILE A 71 -10.74 -6.63 -23.36
C ILE A 71 -9.85 -7.48 -22.43
N LEU A 72 -9.09 -8.45 -22.97
CA LEU A 72 -8.14 -9.25 -22.19
C LEU A 72 -7.03 -8.40 -21.60
N ALA A 73 -6.47 -7.46 -22.38
CA ALA A 73 -5.45 -6.54 -21.87
C ALA A 73 -6.00 -5.67 -20.72
N LEU A 74 -7.23 -5.18 -20.84
CA LEU A 74 -7.91 -4.46 -19.76
C LEU A 74 -8.21 -5.36 -18.57
N ALA A 75 -8.63 -6.59 -18.76
CA ALA A 75 -8.86 -7.54 -17.68
C ALA A 75 -7.59 -7.82 -16.88
N LEU A 76 -6.44 -7.92 -17.56
CA LEU A 76 -5.13 -8.17 -16.94
C LEU A 76 -4.64 -6.98 -16.09
N THR A 77 -5.10 -5.74 -16.33
CA THR A 77 -4.80 -4.61 -15.44
C THR A 77 -5.38 -4.80 -14.03
N GLY A 78 -6.34 -5.73 -13.87
CA GLY A 78 -6.98 -6.03 -12.59
C GLY A 78 -7.76 -4.84 -12.05
N PRO A 79 -8.77 -4.30 -12.78
CA PRO A 79 -9.63 -3.29 -12.20
C PRO A 79 -10.34 -3.88 -10.99
N ALA A 80 -10.22 -3.24 -9.84
CA ALA A 80 -10.72 -3.74 -8.58
C ALA A 80 -11.44 -2.65 -7.81
N MET A 81 -12.45 -3.05 -7.06
CA MET A 81 -13.17 -2.20 -6.12
C MET A 81 -12.90 -2.69 -4.70
N GLU A 82 -12.82 -1.74 -3.77
CA GLU A 82 -12.69 -2.06 -2.36
C GLU A 82 -13.95 -2.79 -1.89
N ARG A 83 -13.79 -3.92 -1.18
CA ARG A 83 -14.91 -4.67 -0.64
C ARG A 83 -15.50 -3.91 0.55
N PRO A 84 -16.82 -3.69 0.62
CA PRO A 84 -17.47 -3.10 1.80
C PRO A 84 -17.18 -3.88 3.08
N GLU A 85 -16.98 -5.21 2.95
CA GLU A 85 -16.66 -6.11 4.04
C GLU A 85 -15.19 -6.01 4.49
N ALA A 86 -14.32 -5.28 3.79
CA ALA A 86 -12.96 -4.99 4.25
C ALA A 86 -12.99 -4.27 5.62
N ALA A 87 -14.07 -3.56 5.93
CA ALA A 87 -14.31 -3.02 7.28
C ALA A 87 -14.46 -4.10 8.37
N THR A 88 -14.81 -5.34 8.00
CA THR A 88 -14.91 -6.48 8.93
C THR A 88 -13.52 -6.98 9.35
N PHE A 89 -12.48 -6.66 8.57
CA PHE A 89 -11.08 -6.98 8.88
C PHE A 89 -10.42 -5.97 9.85
N ARG A 90 -11.19 -5.15 10.55
CA ARG A 90 -10.71 -4.16 11.54
C ARG A 90 -9.77 -4.75 12.58
N ASN A 91 -9.99 -6.01 12.97
CA ASN A 91 -9.14 -6.69 13.96
C ASN A 91 -7.83 -7.21 13.37
N LEU A 92 -7.62 -7.09 12.05
CA LEU A 92 -6.40 -7.54 11.37
C LEU A 92 -5.44 -6.40 11.03
N ASP A 93 -5.82 -5.15 11.32
CA ASP A 93 -5.01 -3.96 11.07
C ASP A 93 -4.89 -3.13 12.36
N ALA A 94 -3.68 -2.79 12.74
CA ALA A 94 -3.40 -2.07 13.98
C ALA A 94 -2.31 -1.00 13.78
N THR A 95 -2.31 -0.02 14.68
CA THR A 95 -1.24 0.97 14.80
C THR A 95 -0.64 0.84 16.19
N VAL A 96 0.68 0.81 16.28
CA VAL A 96 1.40 0.83 17.57
C VAL A 96 2.22 2.09 17.65
N ILE A 97 1.94 2.89 18.65
CA ILE A 97 2.72 4.08 19.01
C ILE A 97 3.76 3.69 20.03
N VAL A 98 5.03 3.95 19.74
CA VAL A 98 6.16 3.71 20.64
C VAL A 98 6.75 5.07 20.98
N LEU A 99 6.47 5.56 22.19
CA LEU A 99 6.87 6.88 22.65
C LEU A 99 8.10 6.80 23.55
N ASP A 100 9.11 7.59 23.22
CA ASP A 100 10.33 7.74 23.99
C ASP A 100 10.09 8.61 25.24
N LEU A 101 10.33 8.06 26.41
CA LEU A 101 10.33 8.73 27.70
C LEU A 101 11.73 8.87 28.29
N SER A 102 12.78 8.78 27.49
CA SER A 102 14.13 9.10 27.91
C SER A 102 14.23 10.56 28.37
N ARG A 103 15.21 10.86 29.18
CA ARG A 103 15.40 12.22 29.66
C ARG A 103 15.75 13.22 28.55
N SER A 104 16.40 12.80 27.51
CA SER A 104 16.69 13.66 26.37
C SER A 104 15.41 14.19 25.72
N VAL A 105 14.35 13.36 25.63
CA VAL A 105 13.04 13.74 25.09
C VAL A 105 12.23 14.53 26.14
N THR A 106 12.11 14.01 27.37
CA THR A 106 11.24 14.61 28.38
C THR A 106 11.76 15.97 28.87
N ASP A 107 13.09 16.10 29.08
CA ASP A 107 13.75 17.32 29.52
C ASP A 107 14.14 18.23 28.34
N GLY A 108 14.12 17.72 27.10
CA GLY A 108 14.47 18.45 25.88
C GLY A 108 13.55 19.61 25.51
N GLY A 109 12.46 19.77 26.26
CA GLY A 109 11.55 20.91 26.17
C GLY A 109 10.46 20.80 25.11
N ARG A 110 10.36 19.63 24.40
CA ARG A 110 9.37 19.37 23.38
C ARG A 110 8.52 18.12 23.64
N PHE A 111 8.49 17.66 24.86
CA PHE A 111 7.72 16.49 25.25
C PHE A 111 6.21 16.67 25.07
N LYS A 112 5.71 17.90 25.27
CA LYS A 112 4.30 18.21 25.01
C LYS A 112 3.95 18.01 23.54
N GLU A 113 4.78 18.48 22.63
CA GLU A 113 4.62 18.34 21.20
C GLU A 113 4.77 16.86 20.77
N ALA A 114 5.67 16.11 21.40
CA ALA A 114 5.78 14.66 21.15
C ALA A 114 4.49 13.91 21.55
N ARG A 115 3.87 14.27 22.68
CA ARG A 115 2.54 13.72 23.05
C ARG A 115 1.44 14.13 22.08
N GLN A 116 1.43 15.37 21.61
CA GLN A 116 0.47 15.83 20.60
C GLN A 116 0.66 15.09 19.25
N ALA A 117 1.91 14.82 18.86
CA ALA A 117 2.18 14.01 17.68
C ALA A 117 1.69 12.57 17.85
N ALA A 118 1.85 11.97 19.04
CA ALA A 118 1.29 10.65 19.35
C ALA A 118 -0.24 10.62 19.27
N GLU A 119 -0.90 11.67 19.77
CA GLU A 119 -2.35 11.83 19.67
C GLU A 119 -2.79 11.95 18.21
N ALA A 120 -2.10 12.76 17.40
CA ALA A 120 -2.38 12.90 15.98
C ALA A 120 -2.22 11.56 15.22
N VAL A 121 -1.23 10.74 15.57
CA VAL A 121 -1.08 9.38 15.04
C VAL A 121 -2.25 8.51 15.44
N ALA A 122 -2.69 8.56 16.69
CA ALA A 122 -3.85 7.80 17.15
C ALA A 122 -5.14 8.21 16.41
N GLU A 123 -5.35 9.49 16.16
CA GLU A 123 -6.48 9.99 15.38
C GLU A 123 -6.38 9.56 13.90
N ALA A 124 -5.21 9.70 13.28
CA ALA A 124 -4.96 9.28 11.90
C ALA A 124 -5.23 7.79 11.67
N ALA A 125 -5.03 6.94 12.68
CA ALA A 125 -5.36 5.52 12.62
C ALA A 125 -6.86 5.23 12.40
N GLY A 126 -7.73 6.23 12.52
CA GLY A 126 -9.16 6.14 12.22
C GLY A 126 -9.87 5.08 13.07
N THR A 127 -10.37 4.04 12.45
CA THR A 127 -11.13 2.97 13.14
C THR A 127 -10.28 1.75 13.52
N ARG A 128 -8.98 1.76 13.22
CA ARG A 128 -8.05 0.67 13.58
C ARG A 128 -7.79 0.64 15.08
N SER A 129 -7.38 -0.50 15.61
CA SER A 129 -6.90 -0.57 16.99
C SER A 129 -5.56 0.16 17.12
N VAL A 130 -5.38 0.88 18.23
CA VAL A 130 -4.13 1.55 18.57
C VAL A 130 -3.64 1.04 19.92
N ALA A 131 -2.36 0.71 19.98
CA ALA A 131 -1.64 0.46 21.23
C ALA A 131 -0.68 1.61 21.50
N LEU A 132 -0.51 1.95 22.76
CA LEU A 132 0.49 2.90 23.24
C LEU A 132 1.52 2.17 24.08
N LEU A 133 2.75 2.16 23.59
CA LEU A 133 3.92 1.64 24.28
C LEU A 133 4.83 2.80 24.63
N ILE A 134 5.49 2.71 25.75
CA ILE A 134 6.46 3.70 26.22
C ILE A 134 7.78 3.01 26.50
N TYR A 135 8.89 3.70 26.33
CA TYR A 135 10.17 3.14 26.67
C TYR A 135 11.15 4.21 27.20
N GLY A 136 12.13 3.73 27.94
CA GLY A 136 13.30 4.44 28.43
C GLY A 136 14.43 3.43 28.56
N GLY A 137 14.80 3.07 29.78
CA GLY A 137 15.72 1.97 30.05
C GLY A 137 15.11 0.58 29.78
N ASP A 138 13.79 0.42 29.93
CA ASP A 138 13.01 -0.73 29.49
C ASP A 138 11.74 -0.28 28.79
N ALA A 139 10.93 -1.21 28.27
CA ALA A 139 9.72 -0.92 27.52
C ALA A 139 8.46 -1.46 28.21
N TYR A 140 7.39 -0.66 28.21
CA TYR A 140 6.15 -0.94 28.92
C TYR A 140 4.93 -0.69 28.03
N THR A 141 3.88 -1.47 28.23
CA THR A 141 2.58 -1.24 27.59
C THR A 141 1.79 -0.25 28.43
N ALA A 142 1.65 0.98 27.95
CA ALA A 142 0.82 2.00 28.60
C ALA A 142 -0.67 1.77 28.28
N VAL A 143 -1.00 1.44 27.03
CA VAL A 143 -2.35 1.08 26.61
C VAL A 143 -2.28 -0.11 25.67
N SER A 144 -2.97 -1.22 26.00
CA SER A 144 -3.14 -2.38 25.12
C SER A 144 -3.93 -2.01 23.87
N PRO A 145 -3.85 -2.77 22.77
CA PRO A 145 -4.58 -2.49 21.53
C PRO A 145 -6.07 -2.22 21.79
N THR A 146 -6.52 -1.02 21.47
CA THR A 146 -7.92 -0.57 21.68
C THR A 146 -8.36 0.34 20.55
N THR A 147 -9.68 0.43 20.34
CA THR A 147 -10.30 1.44 19.47
C THR A 147 -10.75 2.68 20.24
N ASP A 148 -10.59 2.67 21.57
CA ASP A 148 -10.93 3.78 22.44
C ASP A 148 -9.83 4.87 22.40
N ARG A 149 -10.12 5.96 21.69
CA ARG A 149 -9.19 7.09 21.54
C ARG A 149 -9.07 7.92 22.81
N GLU A 150 -10.12 7.96 23.62
CA GLU A 150 -10.13 8.69 24.88
C GLU A 150 -9.16 8.05 25.90
N ALA A 151 -9.13 6.70 25.94
CA ALA A 151 -8.16 5.99 26.76
C ALA A 151 -6.71 6.30 26.36
N ILE A 152 -6.41 6.41 25.05
CA ILE A 152 -5.08 6.79 24.55
C ILE A 152 -4.75 8.23 24.94
N SER A 153 -5.65 9.19 24.67
CA SER A 153 -5.45 10.61 24.94
C SER A 153 -5.27 10.87 26.45
N THR A 154 -6.13 10.27 27.29
CA THR A 154 -6.02 10.39 28.75
C THR A 154 -4.70 9.85 29.28
N THR A 155 -4.25 8.69 28.76
CA THR A 155 -2.97 8.11 29.14
C THR A 155 -1.81 8.99 28.70
N LEU A 156 -1.81 9.47 27.44
CA LEU A 156 -0.78 10.38 26.92
C LEU A 156 -0.67 11.64 27.77
N PHE A 157 -1.79 12.19 28.23
CA PHE A 157 -1.80 13.37 29.08
C PHE A 157 -1.14 13.11 30.45
N ALA A 158 -1.31 11.91 31.00
CA ALA A 158 -0.78 11.52 32.30
C ALA A 158 0.72 11.15 32.29
N LEU A 159 1.32 10.93 31.09
CA LEU A 159 2.74 10.57 30.99
C LEU A 159 3.65 11.72 31.34
N ASP A 160 4.68 11.41 32.12
CA ASP A 160 5.77 12.30 32.52
C ASP A 160 7.13 11.59 32.51
N ALA A 161 8.18 12.32 32.88
CA ALA A 161 9.56 11.84 32.96
C ALA A 161 9.79 10.72 33.98
N ASP A 162 8.92 10.61 34.97
CA ASP A 162 9.05 9.64 36.09
C ASP A 162 8.11 8.42 35.87
N THR A 163 7.36 8.39 34.77
CA THR A 163 6.45 7.28 34.43
C THR A 163 7.22 5.98 34.18
N VAL A 164 8.40 6.04 33.55
CA VAL A 164 9.28 4.89 33.35
C VAL A 164 10.33 4.85 34.45
N PRO A 165 10.37 3.79 35.30
CA PRO A 165 11.31 3.71 36.42
C PRO A 165 12.74 3.50 35.95
N ASP A 166 12.95 2.81 34.82
CA ASP A 166 14.26 2.46 34.33
C ASP A 166 14.81 3.55 33.41
N ARG A 167 15.95 4.12 33.81
CA ARG A 167 16.61 5.17 33.03
C ARG A 167 17.44 4.61 31.90
N GLY A 168 17.45 5.31 30.77
CA GLY A 168 18.19 4.94 29.58
C GLY A 168 17.41 5.25 28.34
N THR A 169 17.97 4.84 27.19
CA THR A 169 17.33 4.97 25.88
C THR A 169 17.57 3.68 25.11
N HIS A 170 16.58 2.81 25.11
CA HIS A 170 16.64 1.49 24.49
C HIS A 170 15.49 1.29 23.48
N PRO A 171 15.55 1.95 22.30
CA PRO A 171 14.49 1.85 21.28
C PRO A 171 14.26 0.41 20.81
N GLU A 172 15.28 -0.45 20.78
CA GLU A 172 15.16 -1.86 20.44
C GLU A 172 14.18 -2.62 21.35
N ARG A 173 14.08 -2.24 22.64
CA ARG A 173 13.13 -2.86 23.58
C ARG A 173 11.71 -2.43 23.25
N GLY A 174 11.50 -1.14 22.94
CA GLY A 174 10.22 -0.61 22.51
C GLY A 174 9.72 -1.28 21.21
N LEU A 175 10.60 -1.43 20.22
CA LEU A 175 10.29 -2.08 18.96
C LEU A 175 10.04 -3.60 19.13
N ALA A 176 10.81 -4.27 19.98
CA ALA A 176 10.60 -5.67 20.30
C ALA A 176 9.26 -5.90 21.01
N LEU A 177 8.86 -4.99 21.91
CA LEU A 177 7.56 -5.01 22.57
C LEU A 177 6.44 -4.78 21.54
N ALA A 178 6.59 -3.78 20.64
CA ALA A 178 5.63 -3.51 19.58
C ALA A 178 5.40 -4.75 18.69
N ARG A 179 6.48 -5.40 18.25
CA ARG A 179 6.41 -6.62 17.46
C ARG A 179 5.69 -7.74 18.20
N ARG A 180 6.00 -7.96 19.49
CA ARG A 180 5.29 -8.98 20.29
C ARG A 180 3.81 -8.67 20.46
N THR A 181 3.45 -7.43 20.77
CA THR A 181 2.05 -7.00 20.89
C THR A 181 1.26 -7.27 19.62
N LEU A 182 1.84 -6.99 18.45
CA LEU A 182 1.21 -7.26 17.15
C LEU A 182 1.13 -8.77 16.84
N ASP A 183 2.17 -9.54 17.19
CA ASP A 183 2.16 -11.00 17.03
C ASP A 183 1.09 -11.65 17.90
N GLU A 184 0.96 -11.26 19.17
CA GLU A 184 -0.04 -11.77 20.10
C GLU A 184 -1.48 -11.41 19.67
N ALA A 185 -1.66 -10.24 19.10
CA ALA A 185 -2.94 -9.81 18.55
C ALA A 185 -3.29 -10.46 17.19
N ASN A 186 -2.37 -11.27 16.61
CA ASN A 186 -2.51 -11.90 15.29
C ASN A 186 -2.83 -10.89 14.18
N VAL A 187 -2.17 -9.73 14.19
CA VAL A 187 -2.39 -8.65 13.26
C VAL A 187 -1.74 -8.99 11.91
N VAL A 188 -2.47 -8.77 10.83
CA VAL A 188 -2.02 -9.06 9.46
C VAL A 188 -1.28 -7.87 8.85
N ALA A 189 -1.79 -6.65 9.10
CA ALA A 189 -1.17 -5.41 8.65
C ALA A 189 -1.00 -4.45 9.81
N ALA A 190 0.13 -3.77 9.92
CA ALA A 190 0.35 -2.83 11.00
C ALA A 190 1.32 -1.71 10.62
N ASP A 191 1.10 -0.55 11.28
CA ASP A 191 2.06 0.53 11.35
C ASP A 191 2.60 0.64 12.78
N VAL A 192 3.92 0.67 12.91
CA VAL A 192 4.61 1.02 14.15
C VAL A 192 5.15 2.43 13.98
N VAL A 193 4.80 3.34 14.88
CA VAL A 193 5.28 4.73 14.85
C VAL A 193 6.16 4.98 16.06
N LEU A 194 7.46 5.12 15.83
CA LEU A 194 8.45 5.44 16.85
C LEU A 194 8.59 6.96 16.96
N ILE A 195 8.35 7.52 18.15
CA ILE A 195 8.49 8.95 18.44
C ILE A 195 9.67 9.13 19.38
N THR A 196 10.77 9.69 18.88
CA THR A 196 12.06 9.76 19.57
C THR A 196 12.93 10.91 19.04
N ASP A 197 13.96 11.27 19.76
CA ASP A 197 15.02 12.18 19.32
C ASP A 197 16.17 11.45 18.59
N GLY A 198 16.03 10.14 18.38
CA GLY A 198 16.98 9.31 17.64
C GLY A 198 18.17 8.82 18.44
N ASP A 199 18.30 9.19 19.74
CA ASP A 199 19.32 8.63 20.59
C ASP A 199 19.12 7.13 20.84
N GLY A 200 20.20 6.41 21.06
CA GLY A 200 20.18 4.96 21.32
C GLY A 200 19.87 4.07 20.11
N ILE A 201 19.57 4.64 18.93
CA ILE A 201 19.33 3.88 17.72
C ILE A 201 20.63 3.22 17.24
N GLY A 202 20.77 1.94 17.50
CA GLY A 202 21.90 1.13 17.09
C GLY A 202 21.49 -0.12 16.32
N GLN A 203 22.45 -1.01 16.06
CA GLN A 203 22.25 -2.23 15.30
C GLN A 203 21.14 -3.14 15.87
N ALA A 204 20.90 -3.10 17.19
CA ALA A 204 19.81 -3.87 17.81
C ALA A 204 18.44 -3.35 17.36
N ALA A 205 18.24 -2.03 17.35
CA ALA A 205 17.02 -1.41 16.85
C ALA A 205 16.81 -1.66 15.35
N GLU A 206 17.88 -1.62 14.52
CA GLU A 206 17.81 -1.93 13.10
C GLU A 206 17.39 -3.40 12.83
N ARG A 207 17.83 -4.34 13.68
CA ARG A 207 17.38 -5.75 13.58
C ARG A 207 15.88 -5.88 13.87
N GLU A 208 15.38 -5.19 14.90
CA GLU A 208 13.94 -5.20 15.20
C GLU A 208 13.13 -4.52 14.09
N ALA A 209 13.61 -3.41 13.51
CA ALA A 209 12.97 -2.78 12.34
C ALA A 209 12.90 -3.74 11.15
N ALA A 210 13.98 -4.47 10.86
CA ALA A 210 13.98 -5.49 9.81
C ALA A 210 13.02 -6.66 10.12
N ALA A 211 12.90 -7.06 11.40
CA ALA A 211 11.97 -8.10 11.84
C ALA A 211 10.51 -7.65 11.69
N ILE A 212 10.19 -6.38 12.01
CA ILE A 212 8.88 -5.77 11.78
C ILE A 212 8.54 -5.81 10.28
N ARG A 213 9.47 -5.37 9.43
CA ARG A 213 9.29 -5.42 7.97
C ARG A 213 9.11 -6.83 7.43
N ALA A 214 9.83 -7.81 7.97
CA ALA A 214 9.71 -9.21 7.55
C ALA A 214 8.33 -9.81 7.82
N LYS A 215 7.57 -9.25 8.77
CA LYS A 215 6.16 -9.57 9.03
C LYS A 215 5.18 -8.89 8.04
N GLY A 216 5.67 -8.03 7.16
CA GLY A 216 4.84 -7.21 6.27
C GLY A 216 4.32 -5.92 6.91
N TRP A 217 4.77 -5.58 8.11
CA TRP A 217 4.43 -4.34 8.82
C TRP A 217 5.40 -3.21 8.46
N GLN A 218 5.02 -1.96 8.78
CA GLN A 218 5.84 -0.79 8.48
C GLN A 218 6.27 -0.09 9.77
N LEU A 219 7.52 0.41 9.82
CA LEU A 219 8.03 1.22 10.91
C LEU A 219 8.25 2.64 10.44
N HIS A 220 7.51 3.58 11.01
CA HIS A 220 7.62 5.01 10.77
C HIS A 220 8.32 5.71 11.95
N GLY A 221 8.96 6.83 11.69
CA GLY A 221 9.61 7.65 12.71
C GLY A 221 9.04 9.06 12.79
N LEU A 222 8.85 9.57 14.00
CA LEU A 222 8.60 10.98 14.26
C LEU A 222 9.72 11.54 15.12
N PHE A 223 10.50 12.43 14.54
CA PHE A 223 11.67 13.01 15.19
C PHE A 223 11.29 14.15 16.10
N VAL A 224 11.77 14.08 17.35
CA VAL A 224 11.58 15.10 18.37
C VAL A 224 12.88 15.91 18.50
N PRO A 225 12.99 17.11 17.90
CA PRO A 225 14.18 17.94 18.06
C PRO A 225 14.25 18.51 19.47
N ALA A 226 15.44 18.61 20.05
CA ALA A 226 15.62 19.30 21.31
C ALA A 226 15.39 20.81 21.12
N ALA A 227 14.53 21.44 21.96
CA ALA A 227 14.30 22.87 21.95
C ALA A 227 15.27 23.60 22.88
N LYS A 228 15.91 22.89 23.83
CA LYS A 228 16.85 23.41 24.80
C LYS A 228 18.20 22.73 24.63
N ALA A 229 19.27 23.45 25.00
CA ALA A 229 20.57 22.83 25.10
C ALA A 229 20.52 21.71 26.14
N LEU A 230 20.86 20.51 25.69
CA LEU A 230 20.94 19.35 26.59
C LEU A 230 22.07 19.54 27.59
N PRO A 231 21.99 18.99 28.81
CA PRO A 231 23.06 19.04 29.80
C PRO A 231 24.38 18.49 29.24
N PRO A 232 25.54 18.98 29.70
CA PRO A 232 26.83 18.42 29.31
C PRO A 232 26.88 16.91 29.57
N GLY A 233 27.21 16.13 28.52
CA GLY A 233 27.23 14.66 28.58
C GLY A 233 25.91 13.96 28.24
N ALA A 234 24.85 14.71 27.97
CA ALA A 234 23.64 14.12 27.39
C ALA A 234 23.92 13.66 25.96
N PRO A 235 23.32 12.51 25.54
CA PRO A 235 23.44 12.03 24.18
C PRO A 235 22.91 13.05 23.17
N ALA A 236 23.56 13.11 22.00
CA ALA A 236 23.12 14.00 20.93
C ALA A 236 21.91 13.39 20.20
N THR A 237 20.97 14.23 19.83
CA THR A 237 19.85 13.81 18.96
C THR A 237 20.37 13.35 17.58
N ASP A 238 19.88 12.25 17.05
CA ASP A 238 20.30 11.69 15.75
C ASP A 238 19.12 11.46 14.80
N ARG A 239 18.73 12.49 14.08
CA ARG A 239 17.71 12.42 13.04
C ARG A 239 18.07 11.42 11.94
N ALA A 240 19.36 11.37 11.55
CA ALA A 240 19.79 10.48 10.47
C ALA A 240 19.68 9.00 10.87
N ALA A 241 19.90 8.68 12.16
CA ALA A 241 19.65 7.32 12.67
C ALA A 241 18.18 6.93 12.56
N LEU A 242 17.25 7.82 12.90
CA LEU A 242 15.82 7.58 12.78
C LEU A 242 15.38 7.41 11.30
N ASP A 243 15.96 8.20 10.38
CA ASP A 243 15.69 8.06 8.95
C ASP A 243 16.13 6.68 8.44
N ARG A 244 17.34 6.22 8.81
CA ARG A 244 17.84 4.89 8.44
C ARG A 244 16.99 3.77 9.04
N LEU A 245 16.62 3.89 10.31
CA LEU A 245 15.78 2.92 11.02
C LEU A 245 14.41 2.77 10.35
N SER A 246 13.75 3.89 10.05
CA SER A 246 12.45 3.91 9.39
C SER A 246 12.52 3.30 7.99
N ALA A 247 13.56 3.62 7.22
CA ALA A 247 13.79 3.03 5.90
C ALA A 247 14.03 1.50 5.98
N ALA A 248 14.81 1.04 6.98
CA ALA A 248 15.02 -0.39 7.23
C ALA A 248 13.70 -1.11 7.56
N GLY A 249 12.81 -0.45 8.32
CA GLY A 249 11.47 -0.91 8.64
C GLY A 249 10.44 -0.76 7.52
N GLY A 250 10.83 -0.24 6.34
CA GLY A 250 9.93 -0.08 5.18
C GLY A 250 8.99 1.11 5.25
N GLY A 251 9.15 1.97 6.25
CA GLY A 251 8.36 3.18 6.46
C GLY A 251 9.08 4.47 6.09
N ARG A 252 8.71 5.56 6.75
CA ARG A 252 9.27 6.91 6.57
C ARG A 252 9.45 7.60 7.90
N ALA A 253 10.37 8.56 7.94
CA ALA A 253 10.50 9.48 9.07
C ALA A 253 10.08 10.91 8.68
N ALA A 254 9.55 11.64 9.66
CA ALA A 254 9.18 13.05 9.57
C ALA A 254 9.51 13.76 10.88
N ASP A 255 9.49 15.09 10.91
CA ASP A 255 9.59 15.86 12.13
C ASP A 255 8.20 15.98 12.80
N ILE A 256 8.17 16.09 14.13
CA ILE A 256 6.91 16.36 14.85
C ILE A 256 6.25 17.68 14.44
N ASP A 257 7.01 18.63 13.87
CA ASP A 257 6.50 19.91 13.37
C ASP A 257 5.81 19.77 11.98
N GLY A 258 6.08 18.68 11.24
CA GLY A 258 5.50 18.38 9.95
C GLY A 258 5.23 16.89 9.77
N PRO A 259 4.36 16.29 10.60
CA PRO A 259 4.19 14.83 10.65
C PRO A 259 3.39 14.26 9.46
N GLN A 260 2.89 15.09 8.55
CA GLN A 260 1.92 14.72 7.51
C GLN A 260 2.33 13.49 6.70
N ALA A 261 3.61 13.40 6.33
CA ALA A 261 4.11 12.26 5.55
C ALA A 261 3.97 10.90 6.28
N VAL A 262 3.96 10.90 7.61
CA VAL A 262 3.71 9.73 8.46
C VAL A 262 2.21 9.57 8.70
N LEU A 263 1.50 10.66 9.02
CA LEU A 263 0.05 10.62 9.26
C LEU A 263 -0.73 10.11 8.04
N ASP A 264 -0.37 10.55 6.83
CA ASP A 264 -0.99 10.09 5.58
C ASP A 264 -0.79 8.58 5.36
N ARG A 265 0.35 8.04 5.81
CA ARG A 265 0.60 6.59 5.74
C ARG A 265 -0.24 5.83 6.75
N VAL A 266 -0.24 6.29 7.99
CA VAL A 266 -1.06 5.72 9.05
C VAL A 266 -2.55 5.86 8.74
N GLY A 267 -2.98 6.96 8.11
CA GLY A 267 -4.37 7.20 7.70
C GLY A 267 -4.80 6.46 6.43
N ALA A 268 -3.90 5.73 5.77
CA ALA A 268 -4.26 4.94 4.60
C ALA A 268 -5.35 3.90 4.95
N SER A 269 -6.20 3.55 3.97
CA SER A 269 -7.28 2.59 4.23
C SER A 269 -6.72 1.20 4.58
N THR A 270 -7.45 0.45 5.40
CA THR A 270 -7.13 -0.95 5.73
C THR A 270 -6.89 -1.78 4.46
N ALA A 271 -7.64 -1.50 3.38
CA ALA A 271 -7.46 -2.14 2.09
C ALA A 271 -6.09 -1.86 1.47
N GLN A 272 -5.59 -0.61 1.59
CA GLN A 272 -4.27 -0.22 1.09
C GLN A 272 -3.15 -0.86 1.92
N HIS A 273 -3.32 -0.95 3.25
CA HIS A 273 -2.38 -1.64 4.14
C HIS A 273 -2.29 -3.14 3.82
N LEU A 274 -3.43 -3.80 3.66
CA LEU A 274 -3.49 -5.21 3.26
C LEU A 274 -2.87 -5.45 1.88
N ALA A 275 -3.06 -4.52 0.93
CA ALA A 275 -2.44 -4.60 -0.38
C ALA A 275 -0.91 -4.48 -0.31
N ALA A 276 -0.38 -3.55 0.50
CA ALA A 276 1.05 -3.35 0.70
C ALA A 276 1.72 -4.57 1.36
N GLY A 277 1.01 -5.25 2.28
CA GLY A 277 1.43 -6.48 2.94
C GLY A 277 1.28 -7.76 2.10
N GLY A 278 0.82 -7.65 0.83
CA GLY A 278 0.59 -8.82 -0.04
C GLY A 278 -0.79 -9.48 0.11
N TYR A 279 -1.64 -8.97 0.98
CA TYR A 279 -3.01 -9.49 1.25
C TYR A 279 -4.11 -8.76 0.46
N GLY A 280 -3.77 -8.12 -0.67
CA GLY A 280 -4.71 -7.34 -1.48
C GLY A 280 -5.95 -8.13 -1.94
N VAL A 281 -5.85 -9.46 -2.07
CA VAL A 281 -7.00 -10.33 -2.42
C VAL A 281 -8.11 -10.28 -1.37
N LEU A 282 -7.78 -10.01 -0.11
CA LEU A 282 -8.75 -9.90 0.98
C LEU A 282 -9.50 -8.56 0.93
N ALA A 283 -8.81 -7.51 0.49
CA ALA A 283 -9.31 -6.14 0.52
C ALA A 283 -10.07 -5.73 -0.75
N PHE A 284 -9.68 -6.29 -1.90
CA PHE A 284 -10.20 -5.88 -3.21
C PHE A 284 -10.95 -6.99 -3.92
N ALA A 285 -12.08 -6.64 -4.53
CA ALA A 285 -12.80 -7.50 -5.47
C ALA A 285 -12.26 -7.23 -6.87
N ASP A 286 -11.54 -8.19 -7.45
CA ASP A 286 -11.04 -8.12 -8.83
C ASP A 286 -12.21 -8.27 -9.81
N LEU A 287 -12.50 -7.20 -10.56
CA LEU A 287 -13.51 -7.15 -11.60
C LEU A 287 -13.00 -7.70 -12.93
N GLY A 288 -11.69 -7.94 -13.06
CA GLY A 288 -11.06 -8.46 -14.28
C GLY A 288 -11.68 -9.79 -14.72
N ARG A 289 -12.14 -10.63 -13.77
CA ARG A 289 -12.85 -11.89 -14.06
C ARG A 289 -14.12 -11.69 -14.90
N TRP A 290 -14.85 -10.60 -14.69
CA TRP A 290 -16.05 -10.27 -15.44
C TRP A 290 -15.72 -9.78 -16.85
N LEU A 291 -14.61 -9.06 -16.99
CA LEU A 291 -14.08 -8.67 -18.30
C LEU A 291 -13.64 -9.89 -19.12
N LEU A 292 -13.12 -10.95 -18.49
CA LEU A 292 -12.82 -12.21 -19.17
C LEU A 292 -14.07 -12.85 -19.76
N LEU A 293 -15.20 -12.83 -19.04
CA LEU A 293 -16.48 -13.30 -19.55
C LEU A 293 -16.97 -12.43 -20.72
N LEU A 294 -16.78 -11.11 -20.64
CA LEU A 294 -17.13 -10.20 -21.73
C LEU A 294 -16.27 -10.46 -22.98
N ALA A 295 -14.99 -10.81 -22.81
CA ALA A 295 -14.09 -11.16 -23.90
C ALA A 295 -14.54 -12.42 -24.67
N LEU A 296 -15.33 -13.29 -24.05
CA LEU A 296 -15.88 -14.49 -24.71
C LEU A 296 -16.79 -14.13 -25.87
N VAL A 297 -17.52 -13.01 -25.80
CA VAL A 297 -18.47 -12.58 -26.88
C VAL A 297 -17.74 -12.36 -28.20
N PRO A 298 -16.69 -11.51 -28.30
CA PRO A 298 -15.99 -11.38 -29.59
C PRO A 298 -15.24 -12.65 -30.00
N VAL A 299 -14.79 -13.49 -29.03
CA VAL A 299 -14.20 -14.80 -29.37
C VAL A 299 -15.23 -15.71 -30.03
N LEU A 300 -16.45 -15.79 -29.52
CA LEU A 300 -17.51 -16.58 -30.14
C LEU A 300 -17.89 -16.07 -31.54
N LEU A 301 -17.81 -14.74 -31.75
CA LEU A 301 -18.03 -14.17 -33.08
C LEU A 301 -17.00 -14.64 -34.13
N LEU A 302 -15.79 -15.05 -33.72
CA LEU A 302 -14.78 -15.63 -34.63
C LEU A 302 -15.21 -16.98 -35.22
N PHE A 303 -16.03 -17.73 -34.48
CA PHE A 303 -16.54 -19.04 -34.91
C PHE A 303 -17.88 -18.94 -35.69
N ARG A 304 -18.46 -17.75 -35.77
CA ARG A 304 -19.65 -17.51 -36.54
C ARG A 304 -19.33 -17.67 -38.06
N ARG A 305 -19.80 -18.71 -38.67
CA ARG A 305 -19.75 -18.87 -40.14
C ARG A 305 -20.56 -17.73 -40.76
N SER A 306 -19.93 -16.87 -41.55
CA SER A 306 -20.63 -15.96 -42.44
C SER A 306 -21.27 -16.83 -43.54
N ALA A 307 -22.58 -16.97 -43.48
CA ALA A 307 -23.38 -17.58 -44.53
C ALA A 307 -23.41 -16.69 -45.76
#